data_170e30dbef79e4079b772e1531e0385b
#
_entry.id   170e30dbef79e4079b772e1531e0385b
#
_cell.length_a   1.000
_cell.length_b   1.000
_cell.length_c   1.000
_cell.angle_alpha   90.00
_cell.angle_beta   90.00
_cell.angle_gamma   90.00
#
_symmetry.space_group_name_H-M   'P 1'
#
loop_
_entity.id
_entity.type
_entity.pdbx_description
1 polymer ?
#
loop_
_entity_poly.entity_id
_entity_poly.type
_entity_poly.pdbx_seq_one_letter_code
_entity_poly.pdbx_strand_id
1 'polypeptide(L)'
;MFVKLPFNTSALNRDNKDVFENYSKFLRGGWLEYYLYKRVYQFYERRKSEIVCLTNLKFSTLNESGEFDLIALVDKQIIVFECKTGDYESFRERVPRYVERSKQLELPQERFILVAPRLNSAHRRELSQTHRITFVGLDDLEANLEAAIAA
;
A
#
# COMPACT_ATOMS: atom_id res chain seq x y z
N MET A 1 -14.40 -16.84 4.38
CA MET A 1 -15.31 -15.89 3.71
C MET A 1 -14.74 -15.58 2.34
N PHE A 2 -15.26 -16.19 1.28
CA PHE A 2 -14.78 -15.92 -0.08
C PHE A 2 -15.29 -14.54 -0.50
N VAL A 3 -14.37 -13.63 -0.79
CA VAL A 3 -14.72 -12.35 -1.42
C VAL A 3 -15.24 -12.68 -2.81
N LYS A 4 -16.53 -12.45 -3.04
CA LYS A 4 -17.12 -12.56 -4.36
C LYS A 4 -16.53 -11.41 -5.18
N LEU A 5 -15.53 -11.73 -6.02
CA LEU A 5 -14.96 -10.74 -6.92
C LEU A 5 -16.08 -10.22 -7.83
N PRO A 6 -16.17 -8.91 -8.07
CA PRO A 6 -17.26 -8.30 -8.83
C PRO A 6 -17.13 -8.53 -10.34
N PHE A 7 -16.51 -9.63 -10.75
CA PHE A 7 -16.21 -9.91 -12.15
C PHE A 7 -17.14 -10.97 -12.71
N ASN A 8 -17.88 -10.58 -13.72
CA ASN A 8 -18.64 -11.51 -14.53
C ASN A 8 -17.67 -12.27 -15.45
N THR A 9 -17.34 -13.51 -15.10
CA THR A 9 -16.41 -14.37 -15.84
C THR A 9 -16.90 -14.73 -17.26
N SER A 10 -18.16 -14.49 -17.58
CA SER A 10 -18.70 -14.71 -18.94
C SER A 10 -18.23 -13.68 -19.97
N ALA A 11 -17.59 -12.58 -19.54
CA ALA A 11 -17.08 -11.53 -20.43
C ALA A 11 -15.61 -11.71 -20.86
N LEU A 12 -14.98 -12.82 -20.51
CA LEU A 12 -13.60 -13.15 -20.93
C LEU A 12 -13.59 -13.62 -22.39
N ASN A 13 -13.94 -12.73 -23.31
CA ASN A 13 -13.67 -12.93 -24.72
C ASN A 13 -12.19 -12.53 -24.97
N ARG A 14 -11.37 -13.45 -25.51
CA ARG A 14 -9.93 -13.24 -25.76
C ARG A 14 -9.61 -12.04 -26.66
N ASP A 15 -10.61 -11.53 -27.36
CA ASP A 15 -10.49 -10.38 -28.27
C ASP A 15 -10.57 -9.03 -27.56
N ASN A 16 -10.85 -8.98 -26.25
CA ASN A 16 -10.89 -7.73 -25.50
C ASN A 16 -9.58 -7.52 -24.74
N LYS A 17 -8.59 -6.95 -25.42
CA LYS A 17 -7.25 -6.67 -24.91
C LYS A 17 -7.28 -5.86 -23.62
N ASP A 18 -8.17 -4.88 -23.52
CA ASP A 18 -8.28 -3.98 -22.36
C ASP A 18 -8.77 -4.73 -21.11
N VAL A 19 -9.70 -5.67 -21.27
CA VAL A 19 -10.18 -6.51 -20.17
C VAL A 19 -9.07 -7.42 -19.69
N PHE A 20 -8.32 -8.05 -20.60
CA PHE A 20 -7.21 -8.92 -20.24
C PHE A 20 -6.08 -8.15 -19.53
N GLU A 21 -5.73 -6.96 -20.01
CA GLU A 21 -4.73 -6.10 -19.38
C GLU A 21 -5.15 -5.70 -17.96
N ASN A 22 -6.41 -5.31 -17.74
CA ASN A 22 -6.93 -4.97 -16.42
C ASN A 22 -6.91 -6.15 -15.45
N TYR A 23 -7.29 -7.36 -15.91
CA TYR A 23 -7.16 -8.57 -15.09
C TYR A 23 -5.71 -8.91 -14.77
N SER A 24 -4.83 -8.81 -15.74
CA SER A 24 -3.40 -9.05 -15.56
C SER A 24 -2.80 -8.08 -14.55
N LYS A 25 -3.14 -6.79 -14.63
CA LYS A 25 -2.72 -5.77 -13.67
C LYS A 25 -3.23 -6.09 -12.26
N PHE A 26 -4.51 -6.45 -12.14
CA PHE A 26 -5.10 -6.83 -10.85
C PHE A 26 -4.37 -8.03 -10.22
N LEU A 27 -4.15 -9.10 -10.99
CA LEU A 27 -3.47 -10.31 -10.50
C LEU A 27 -2.00 -10.07 -10.13
N ARG A 28 -1.33 -9.10 -10.78
CA ARG A 28 0.08 -8.77 -10.50
C ARG A 28 0.29 -7.90 -9.26
N GLY A 29 -0.77 -7.43 -8.62
CA GLY A 29 -0.64 -6.64 -7.39
C GLY A 29 -1.81 -5.72 -7.07
N GLY A 30 -2.61 -5.34 -8.04
CA GLY A 30 -3.75 -4.44 -7.84
C GLY A 30 -4.79 -4.97 -6.83
N TRP A 31 -4.85 -6.29 -6.63
CA TRP A 31 -5.66 -6.89 -5.57
C TRP A 31 -5.22 -6.44 -4.16
N LEU A 32 -3.90 -6.27 -3.95
CA LEU A 32 -3.35 -5.84 -2.67
C LEU A 32 -3.68 -4.38 -2.39
N GLU A 33 -3.57 -3.51 -3.41
CA GLU A 33 -3.94 -2.10 -3.33
C GLU A 33 -5.44 -1.96 -2.98
N TYR A 34 -6.31 -2.73 -3.66
CA TYR A 34 -7.74 -2.73 -3.37
C TYR A 34 -8.06 -3.27 -1.97
N TYR A 35 -7.40 -4.36 -1.56
CA TYR A 35 -7.53 -4.92 -0.22
C TYR A 35 -7.11 -3.89 0.84
N LEU A 36 -5.96 -3.27 0.66
CA LEU A 36 -5.44 -2.26 1.56
C LEU A 36 -6.38 -1.07 1.69
N TYR A 37 -6.84 -0.51 0.56
CA TYR A 37 -7.85 0.56 0.57
C TYR A 37 -9.06 0.21 1.44
N LYS A 38 -9.64 -0.97 1.23
CA LYS A 38 -10.80 -1.43 2.01
C LYS A 38 -10.49 -1.55 3.49
N ARG A 39 -9.34 -2.13 3.86
CA ARG A 39 -8.95 -2.33 5.26
C ARG A 39 -8.69 -1.01 5.96
N VAL A 40 -7.95 -0.09 5.35
CA VAL A 40 -7.65 1.24 5.88
C VAL A 40 -8.94 2.03 6.08
N TYR A 41 -9.78 2.11 5.04
CA TYR A 41 -11.04 2.84 5.11
C TYR A 41 -11.94 2.30 6.23
N GLN A 42 -12.19 0.99 6.27
CA GLN A 42 -13.04 0.36 7.28
C GLN A 42 -12.49 0.48 8.70
N PHE A 43 -11.17 0.46 8.85
CA PHE A 43 -10.52 0.62 10.14
C PHE A 43 -10.81 1.99 10.75
N TYR A 44 -10.59 3.06 10.01
CA TYR A 44 -10.81 4.41 10.49
C TYR A 44 -12.29 4.81 10.54
N GLU A 45 -13.11 4.33 9.60
CA GLU A 45 -14.58 4.52 9.63
C GLU A 45 -15.18 3.95 10.92
N ARG A 46 -14.78 2.75 11.34
CA ARG A 46 -15.23 2.16 12.62
C ARG A 46 -14.83 2.99 13.85
N ARG A 47 -13.77 3.76 13.76
CA ARG A 47 -13.31 4.68 14.81
C ARG A 47 -13.95 6.06 14.72
N LYS A 48 -14.82 6.28 13.74
CA LYS A 48 -15.47 7.57 13.47
C LYS A 48 -14.48 8.70 13.17
N SER A 49 -13.30 8.35 12.67
CA SER A 49 -12.33 9.32 12.16
C SER A 49 -12.79 9.92 10.84
N GLU A 50 -12.48 11.20 10.61
CA GLU A 50 -12.61 11.79 9.28
C GLU A 50 -11.57 11.15 8.35
N ILE A 51 -12.01 10.48 7.29
CA ILE A 51 -11.11 9.81 6.36
C ILE A 51 -11.40 10.14 4.91
N VAL A 52 -10.34 10.48 4.18
CA VAL A 52 -10.31 10.55 2.71
C VAL A 52 -9.18 9.67 2.20
N CYS A 53 -9.48 8.79 1.26
CA CYS A 53 -8.50 7.93 0.62
C CYS A 53 -8.36 8.26 -0.87
N LEU A 54 -7.10 8.39 -1.32
CA LEU A 54 -6.72 8.56 -2.71
C LEU A 54 -5.87 7.38 -3.14
N THR A 55 -6.27 6.71 -4.22
CA THR A 55 -5.52 5.58 -4.77
C THR A 55 -4.84 5.96 -6.08
N ASN A 56 -3.68 5.37 -6.36
CA ASN A 56 -2.94 5.55 -7.60
C ASN A 56 -2.63 7.03 -7.89
N LEU A 57 -2.24 7.79 -6.86
CA LEU A 57 -1.92 9.22 -6.99
C LEU A 57 -0.57 9.38 -7.69
N LYS A 58 -0.61 9.86 -8.92
CA LYS A 58 0.61 10.17 -9.70
C LYS A 58 1.22 11.48 -9.24
N PHE A 59 2.54 11.50 -9.14
CA PHE A 59 3.30 12.70 -8.87
C PHE A 59 4.45 12.85 -9.88
N SER A 60 4.87 14.08 -10.07
CA SER A 60 6.05 14.41 -10.88
C SER A 60 6.77 15.58 -10.22
N THR A 61 8.08 15.43 -10.04
CA THR A 61 9.01 16.47 -9.59
C THR A 61 10.07 16.69 -10.68
N LEU A 62 11.00 17.63 -10.48
CA LEU A 62 12.11 17.85 -11.42
C LEU A 62 13.01 16.61 -11.56
N ASN A 63 13.10 15.77 -10.53
CA ASN A 63 14.06 14.67 -10.46
C ASN A 63 13.40 13.28 -10.49
N GLU A 64 12.11 13.19 -10.21
CA GLU A 64 11.41 11.91 -10.11
C GLU A 64 9.94 12.04 -10.51
N SER A 65 9.44 10.99 -11.14
CA SER A 65 8.01 10.77 -11.32
C SER A 65 7.63 9.40 -10.76
N GLY A 66 6.42 9.27 -10.28
CA GLY A 66 5.97 8.01 -9.70
C GLY A 66 4.48 8.02 -9.37
N GLU A 67 4.09 7.03 -8.61
CA GLU A 67 2.71 6.84 -8.16
C GLU A 67 2.76 6.35 -6.71
N PHE A 68 1.88 6.87 -5.87
CA PHE A 68 1.58 6.32 -4.56
C PHE A 68 0.38 5.39 -4.67
N ASP A 69 0.49 4.18 -4.14
CA ASP A 69 -0.55 3.17 -4.25
C ASP A 69 -1.80 3.58 -3.45
N LEU A 70 -1.61 4.14 -2.24
CA LEU A 70 -2.69 4.70 -1.42
C LEU A 70 -2.17 5.84 -0.54
N ILE A 71 -2.92 6.94 -0.50
CA ILE A 71 -2.76 8.01 0.50
C ILE A 71 -4.06 8.10 1.29
N ALA A 72 -3.97 8.07 2.61
CA ALA A 72 -5.08 8.33 3.51
C ALA A 72 -4.86 9.64 4.25
N LEU A 73 -5.83 10.54 4.20
CA LEU A 73 -5.94 11.69 5.08
C LEU A 73 -6.91 11.31 6.20
N VAL A 74 -6.39 11.17 7.41
CA VAL A 74 -7.13 10.73 8.60
C VAL A 74 -7.00 11.81 9.67
N ASP A 75 -8.11 12.40 10.09
CA ASP A 75 -8.12 13.46 11.12
C ASP A 75 -7.05 14.54 10.89
N LYS A 76 -6.89 14.97 9.62
CA LYS A 76 -5.91 15.96 9.12
C LYS A 76 -4.45 15.44 9.07
N GLN A 77 -4.23 14.16 9.29
CA GLN A 77 -2.90 13.54 9.20
C GLN A 77 -2.77 12.72 7.92
N ILE A 78 -1.67 12.89 7.21
CA ILE A 78 -1.37 12.13 5.99
C ILE A 78 -0.65 10.85 6.36
N ILE A 79 -1.15 9.72 5.84
CA ILE A 79 -0.51 8.40 5.90
C ILE A 79 -0.35 7.91 4.48
N VAL A 80 0.86 7.52 4.11
CA VAL A 80 1.20 7.01 2.77
C VAL A 80 1.45 5.52 2.85
N PHE A 81 0.88 4.80 1.89
CA PHE A 81 1.05 3.36 1.76
C PHE A 81 1.60 3.00 0.39
N GLU A 82 2.55 2.08 0.39
CA GLU A 82 3.08 1.40 -0.78
C GLU A 82 2.80 -0.10 -0.65
N CYS A 83 2.35 -0.73 -1.72
CA CYS A 83 2.02 -2.16 -1.79
C CYS A 83 3.05 -2.91 -2.61
N LYS A 84 3.65 -3.95 -2.07
CA LYS A 84 4.62 -4.76 -2.81
C LYS A 84 4.44 -6.25 -2.53
N THR A 85 4.33 -7.02 -3.59
CA THR A 85 4.19 -8.48 -3.54
C THR A 85 5.50 -9.23 -3.80
N GLY A 86 6.62 -8.54 -3.90
CA GLY A 86 7.94 -9.10 -4.11
C GLY A 86 8.46 -9.94 -2.93
N ASP A 87 9.57 -10.64 -3.14
CA ASP A 87 10.33 -11.32 -2.12
C ASP A 87 11.35 -10.39 -1.43
N TYR A 88 12.07 -10.92 -0.44
CA TYR A 88 13.02 -10.15 0.36
C TYR A 88 14.14 -9.51 -0.48
N GLU A 89 14.72 -10.24 -1.43
CA GLU A 89 15.82 -9.74 -2.26
C GLU A 89 15.36 -8.57 -3.15
N SER A 90 14.19 -8.70 -3.78
CA SER A 90 13.62 -7.62 -4.59
C SER A 90 13.27 -6.38 -3.78
N PHE A 91 12.99 -6.55 -2.47
CA PHE A 91 12.79 -5.42 -1.55
C PHE A 91 14.08 -4.69 -1.25
N ARG A 92 15.14 -5.40 -0.88
CA ARG A 92 16.43 -4.80 -0.51
C ARG A 92 16.95 -3.83 -1.58
N GLU A 93 16.80 -4.17 -2.84
CA GLU A 93 17.22 -3.31 -3.95
C GLU A 93 16.39 -2.01 -4.06
N ARG A 94 15.12 -2.04 -3.65
CA ARG A 94 14.17 -0.93 -3.85
C ARG A 94 13.97 -0.07 -2.61
N VAL A 95 14.30 -0.56 -1.43
CA VAL A 95 14.13 0.16 -0.16
C VAL A 95 14.73 1.56 -0.19
N PRO A 96 15.96 1.79 -0.72
CA PRO A 96 16.55 3.14 -0.76
C PRO A 96 15.65 4.19 -1.42
N ARG A 97 14.90 3.79 -2.47
CA ARG A 97 13.96 4.68 -3.16
C ARG A 97 12.78 5.07 -2.25
N TYR A 98 12.24 4.12 -1.47
CA TYR A 98 11.15 4.42 -0.53
C TYR A 98 11.61 5.29 0.64
N VAL A 99 12.83 5.06 1.13
CA VAL A 99 13.46 5.91 2.16
C VAL A 99 13.58 7.34 1.67
N GLU A 100 14.04 7.53 0.44
CA GLU A 100 14.17 8.87 -0.14
C GLU A 100 12.81 9.56 -0.29
N ARG A 101 11.79 8.86 -0.77
CA ARG A 101 10.42 9.39 -0.85
C ARG A 101 9.85 9.76 0.52
N SER A 102 10.05 8.91 1.53
CA SER A 102 9.61 9.20 2.89
C SER A 102 10.26 10.48 3.45
N LYS A 103 11.55 10.68 3.19
CA LYS A 103 12.26 11.90 3.58
C LYS A 103 11.73 13.14 2.86
N GLN A 104 11.49 13.06 1.55
CA GLN A 104 10.95 14.17 0.75
C GLN A 104 9.56 14.60 1.22
N LEU A 105 8.77 13.67 1.77
CA LEU A 105 7.44 13.95 2.32
C LEU A 105 7.49 14.45 3.77
N GLU A 106 8.66 14.41 4.41
CA GLU A 106 8.87 14.80 5.82
C GLU A 106 7.90 14.11 6.79
N LEU A 107 7.50 12.88 6.47
CA LEU A 107 6.57 12.11 7.28
C LEU A 107 7.30 11.37 8.42
N PRO A 108 6.67 11.24 9.61
CA PRO A 108 7.10 10.30 10.62
C PRO A 108 7.17 8.88 10.06
N GLN A 109 8.06 8.04 10.61
CA GLN A 109 8.24 6.65 10.16
C GLN A 109 6.92 5.87 10.14
N GLU A 110 6.09 6.07 11.14
CA GLU A 110 4.82 5.38 11.35
C GLU A 110 3.79 5.73 10.27
N ARG A 111 3.99 6.84 9.57
CA ARG A 111 3.08 7.34 8.51
C ARG A 111 3.52 7.02 7.09
N PHE A 112 4.69 6.39 6.91
CA PHE A 112 5.08 5.82 5.63
C PHE A 112 5.14 4.30 5.76
N ILE A 113 4.08 3.63 5.32
CA ILE A 113 3.84 2.20 5.55
C ILE A 113 4.01 1.43 4.24
N LEU A 114 4.90 0.47 4.23
CA LEU A 114 5.13 -0.44 3.12
C LEU A 114 4.49 -1.80 3.42
N VAL A 115 3.42 -2.12 2.70
CA VAL A 115 2.66 -3.37 2.87
C VAL A 115 3.27 -4.48 2.04
N ALA A 116 3.87 -5.46 2.71
CA ALA A 116 4.68 -6.52 2.14
C ALA A 116 4.25 -7.92 2.64
N PRO A 117 3.14 -8.47 2.15
CA PRO A 117 2.54 -9.69 2.69
C PRO A 117 3.42 -10.95 2.52
N ARG A 118 4.39 -10.93 1.62
CA ARG A 118 5.30 -12.07 1.39
C ARG A 118 6.55 -12.03 2.28
N LEU A 119 6.82 -10.93 2.97
CA LEU A 119 7.89 -10.87 3.95
C LEU A 119 7.44 -11.48 5.28
N ASN A 120 8.27 -12.32 5.86
CA ASN A 120 8.05 -12.81 7.21
C ASN A 120 8.26 -11.69 8.25
N SER A 121 7.78 -11.90 9.46
CA SER A 121 7.82 -10.89 10.53
C SER A 121 9.26 -10.48 10.93
N ALA A 122 10.23 -11.40 10.82
CA ALA A 122 11.64 -11.10 11.12
C ALA A 122 12.23 -10.14 10.08
N HIS A 123 12.01 -10.40 8.80
CA HIS A 123 12.46 -9.52 7.71
C HIS A 123 11.78 -8.14 7.79
N ARG A 124 10.46 -8.08 8.06
CA ARG A 124 9.75 -6.80 8.22
C ARG A 124 10.34 -5.97 9.36
N ARG A 125 10.61 -6.59 10.50
CA ARG A 125 11.24 -5.93 11.65
C ARG A 125 12.64 -5.41 11.35
N GLU A 126 13.49 -6.24 10.75
CA GLU A 126 14.83 -5.87 10.32
C GLU A 126 14.82 -4.64 9.41
N LEU A 127 14.00 -4.68 8.34
CA LEU A 127 13.89 -3.58 7.39
C LEU A 127 13.35 -2.31 8.04
N SER A 128 12.34 -2.42 8.91
CA SER A 128 11.78 -1.25 9.62
C SER A 128 12.80 -0.60 10.53
N GLN A 129 13.60 -1.38 11.26
CA GLN A 129 14.64 -0.86 12.15
C GLN A 129 15.80 -0.20 11.37
N THR A 130 16.18 -0.81 10.24
CA THR A 130 17.32 -0.33 9.45
C THR A 130 17.00 0.93 8.66
N HIS A 131 15.78 1.07 8.15
CA HIS A 131 15.45 2.05 7.11
C HIS A 131 14.52 3.19 7.53
N ARG A 132 14.03 3.20 8.76
CA ARG A 132 13.07 4.20 9.25
C ARG A 132 11.82 4.32 8.36
N ILE A 133 11.34 3.18 7.87
CA ILE A 133 10.06 3.00 7.18
C ILE A 133 9.34 1.87 7.90
N THR A 134 8.03 1.95 8.04
CA THR A 134 7.25 0.88 8.65
C THR A 134 6.91 -0.19 7.62
N PHE A 135 7.44 -1.40 7.81
CA PHE A 135 7.10 -2.58 6.98
C PHE A 135 6.06 -3.43 7.71
N VAL A 136 4.95 -3.72 7.05
CA VAL A 136 3.85 -4.50 7.62
C VAL A 136 3.43 -5.65 6.70
N GLY A 137 2.90 -6.71 7.31
CA GLY A 137 2.15 -7.75 6.62
C GLY A 137 0.64 -7.47 6.68
N LEU A 138 -0.15 -8.45 6.29
CA LEU A 138 -1.61 -8.35 6.44
C LEU A 138 -2.07 -8.66 7.87
N ASP A 139 -1.24 -9.39 8.60
CA ASP A 139 -1.45 -9.85 9.98
C ASP A 139 -1.26 -8.76 11.03
N ASP A 140 -0.36 -7.82 10.79
CA ASP A 140 -0.01 -6.73 11.71
C ASP A 140 -0.45 -5.34 11.22
N LEU A 141 -1.20 -5.26 10.12
CA LEU A 141 -1.64 -4.01 9.52
C LEU A 141 -2.42 -3.12 10.49
N GLU A 142 -3.44 -3.64 11.18
CA GLU A 142 -4.32 -2.82 12.04
C GLU A 142 -3.57 -2.21 13.23
N ALA A 143 -2.63 -2.94 13.84
CA ALA A 143 -1.81 -2.41 14.92
C ALA A 143 -0.94 -1.24 14.46
N ASN A 144 -0.43 -1.31 13.22
CA ASN A 144 0.35 -0.22 12.64
C ASN A 144 -0.50 0.97 12.20
N LEU A 145 -1.77 0.76 11.83
CA LEU A 145 -2.71 1.87 11.58
C LEU A 145 -3.01 2.66 12.87
N GLU A 146 -3.07 2.00 14.02
CA GLU A 146 -3.20 2.69 15.31
C GLU A 146 -1.95 3.54 15.61
N ALA A 147 -0.76 3.00 15.43
CA ALA A 147 0.48 3.71 15.65
C ALA A 147 0.61 4.95 14.73
N ALA A 148 0.16 4.84 13.48
CA ALA A 148 0.27 5.92 12.49
C ALA A 148 -0.52 7.18 12.86
N ILE A 149 -1.66 7.06 13.56
CA ILE A 149 -2.44 8.24 14.01
C ILE A 149 -1.98 8.75 15.38
N ALA A 150 -1.25 7.93 16.15
CA ALA A 150 -0.70 8.35 17.43
C ALA A 150 0.62 9.13 17.28
N ALA A 151 1.29 9.02 16.12
CA ALA A 151 2.54 9.69 15.80
C ALA A 151 2.31 11.14 15.35
#